data_8a40d55c5341098d4839e55389db351c
#
_entry.id   8a40d55c5341098d4839e55389db351c
#
_cell.length_a   1.000
_cell.length_b   1.000
_cell.length_c   1.000
_cell.angle_alpha   90.00
_cell.angle_beta   90.00
_cell.angle_gamma   90.00
#
_symmetry.space_group_name_H-M   'P 1'
#
loop_
_entity.id
_entity.type
_entity.pdbx_description
1 polymer ?
#
loop_
_entity_poly.entity_id
_entity_poly.type
_entity_poly.pdbx_seq_one_letter_code
_entity_poly.pdbx_strand_id
1 'polypeptide(L)'
;MKRISILGLAVCGAVSLWAAETDTGGLDVVQVRPNFYMIAGAGGNIAVQIGSDGVVLVNSGAAAATDQVSAAIKKLTSLPIRYVIDANADADFVGGNEKIAKTGFTIFTNALGNAGVAGTMTNGGAASILAHQSILNRMSARDAKPSYPGDAWPTEAFLQNRKALRMNDEGIEILYQPAAHSDADSFVLFRRSDVVVAGDVMDMTRFPIIDLANGGSIQGEIDALNKLIDLTIAPTPYIYKDVGTYVIPGHGRLSEQMEVVDYRDMVVLVRDVVADLIKQDKTLDQIKAARPALPYETRFGTQPGVTNSFIEAIYKSLTAKK
;
A
#
# COMPACT_ATOMS: atom_id res chain seq x y z
N MET A 1 9.76 44.22 64.61
CA MET A 1 9.59 44.20 63.10
C MET A 1 9.81 42.77 62.65
N LYS A 2 8.73 42.02 62.44
CA LYS A 2 8.76 40.61 62.00
C LYS A 2 8.59 40.58 60.49
N ARG A 3 9.54 40.00 59.76
CA ARG A 3 9.44 39.72 58.27
C ARG A 3 8.75 38.39 58.11
N ILE A 4 7.62 38.41 57.39
CA ILE A 4 6.90 37.22 56.92
C ILE A 4 7.38 36.92 55.53
N SER A 5 8.05 35.78 55.32
CA SER A 5 8.39 35.25 53.99
C SER A 5 7.26 34.34 53.52
N ILE A 6 6.62 34.71 52.41
CA ILE A 6 5.64 33.88 51.74
C ILE A 6 6.37 33.03 50.70
N LEU A 7 6.39 31.71 50.94
CA LEU A 7 6.92 30.72 50.03
C LEU A 7 5.78 30.31 49.07
N GLY A 8 5.83 30.76 47.83
CA GLY A 8 4.90 30.35 46.79
C GLY A 8 5.27 28.98 46.20
N LEU A 9 4.44 27.99 46.46
CA LEU A 9 4.54 26.66 45.87
C LEU A 9 3.91 26.68 44.47
N ALA A 10 4.73 26.69 43.44
CA ALA A 10 4.25 26.48 42.06
C ALA A 10 4.08 24.97 41.80
N VAL A 11 2.85 24.50 41.76
CA VAL A 11 2.51 23.15 41.34
C VAL A 11 2.44 23.15 39.82
N CYS A 12 3.51 22.72 39.15
CA CYS A 12 3.47 22.36 37.72
C CYS A 12 2.76 21.02 37.57
N GLY A 13 1.48 21.04 37.25
CA GLY A 13 0.72 19.87 36.84
C GLY A 13 1.18 19.44 35.44
N ALA A 14 2.00 18.40 35.35
CA ALA A 14 2.25 17.72 34.10
C ALA A 14 0.98 16.96 33.72
N VAL A 15 0.24 17.46 32.73
CA VAL A 15 -0.86 16.72 32.07
C VAL A 15 -0.17 15.72 31.17
N SER A 16 0.02 14.49 31.65
CA SER A 16 0.38 13.36 30.81
C SER A 16 -0.84 13.00 29.96
N LEU A 17 -0.86 13.42 28.70
CA LEU A 17 -1.75 12.84 27.70
C LEU A 17 -1.32 11.37 27.48
N TRP A 18 -1.91 10.48 28.24
CA TRP A 18 -1.91 9.08 27.91
C TRP A 18 -2.84 8.92 26.69
N ALA A 19 -2.26 8.78 25.50
CA ALA A 19 -2.97 8.17 24.40
C ALA A 19 -3.34 6.75 24.89
N ALA A 20 -4.63 6.47 24.97
CA ALA A 20 -5.09 5.13 25.27
C ALA A 20 -4.60 4.24 24.12
N GLU A 21 -3.63 3.36 24.40
CA GLU A 21 -3.32 2.24 23.52
C GLU A 21 -4.59 1.40 23.38
N THR A 22 -5.30 1.60 22.30
CA THR A 22 -6.38 0.69 21.93
C THR A 22 -5.72 -0.62 21.52
N ASP A 23 -5.94 -1.69 22.29
CA ASP A 23 -5.55 -3.04 21.91
C ASP A 23 -6.16 -3.35 20.52
N THR A 24 -5.33 -3.24 19.50
CA THR A 24 -5.67 -3.45 18.08
C THR A 24 -5.36 -4.89 17.65
N GLY A 25 -5.03 -5.77 18.62
CA GLY A 25 -4.68 -7.16 18.33
C GLY A 25 -3.36 -7.32 17.58
N GLY A 26 -2.41 -6.39 17.79
CA GLY A 26 -1.11 -6.40 17.12
C GLY A 26 -1.06 -5.63 15.80
N LEU A 27 -2.15 -4.90 15.44
CA LEU A 27 -2.16 -3.99 14.29
C LEU A 27 -1.87 -2.56 14.74
N ASP A 28 -1.06 -1.84 13.96
CA ASP A 28 -0.83 -0.40 14.12
C ASP A 28 -1.83 0.37 13.25
N VAL A 29 -2.62 1.25 13.86
CA VAL A 29 -3.57 2.13 13.18
C VAL A 29 -3.05 3.56 13.26
N VAL A 30 -2.57 4.09 12.14
CA VAL A 30 -1.98 5.41 12.03
C VAL A 30 -2.94 6.36 11.33
N GLN A 31 -3.27 7.49 11.95
CA GLN A 31 -4.04 8.55 11.29
C GLN A 31 -3.12 9.33 10.35
N VAL A 32 -3.39 9.28 9.05
CA VAL A 32 -2.61 9.96 8.00
C VAL A 32 -3.16 11.37 7.72
N ARG A 33 -4.49 11.49 7.67
CA ARG A 33 -5.25 12.74 7.49
C ARG A 33 -6.53 12.67 8.35
N PRO A 34 -7.28 13.72 8.53
CA PRO A 34 -8.45 13.70 9.43
C PRO A 34 -9.42 12.54 9.24
N ASN A 35 -9.65 12.12 7.99
CA ASN A 35 -10.56 11.00 7.65
C ASN A 35 -9.82 9.89 6.89
N PHE A 36 -8.53 9.78 7.09
CA PHE A 36 -7.67 8.85 6.37
C PHE A 36 -6.70 8.15 7.32
N TYR A 37 -6.66 6.82 7.26
CA TYR A 37 -5.85 6.00 8.14
C TYR A 37 -5.05 4.98 7.35
N MET A 38 -3.92 4.56 7.91
CA MET A 38 -3.14 3.40 7.49
C MET A 38 -3.23 2.34 8.59
N ILE A 39 -3.52 1.10 8.22
CA ILE A 39 -3.43 -0.07 9.10
C ILE A 39 -2.20 -0.86 8.67
N ALA A 40 -1.25 -1.04 9.58
CA ALA A 40 -0.05 -1.84 9.38
C ALA A 40 -0.08 -3.10 10.27
N GLY A 41 0.72 -4.13 9.91
CA GLY A 41 0.79 -5.40 10.65
C GLY A 41 -0.18 -6.48 10.15
N ALA A 42 -0.98 -6.19 9.13
CA ALA A 42 -1.95 -7.13 8.56
C ALA A 42 -1.40 -7.94 7.37
N GLY A 43 -0.10 -8.01 7.18
CA GLY A 43 0.56 -8.39 5.95
C GLY A 43 1.02 -7.13 5.25
N GLY A 44 0.47 -6.80 4.08
CA GLY A 44 0.66 -5.49 3.47
C GLY A 44 -0.13 -4.37 4.19
N ASN A 45 0.29 -3.14 3.99
CA ASN A 45 -0.41 -1.96 4.52
C ASN A 45 -1.78 -1.79 3.86
N ILE A 46 -2.76 -1.37 4.65
CA ILE A 46 -4.13 -1.11 4.22
C ILE A 46 -4.42 0.38 4.40
N ALA A 47 -4.90 1.05 3.36
CA ALA A 47 -5.41 2.41 3.49
C ALA A 47 -6.92 2.39 3.74
N VAL A 48 -7.39 3.27 4.63
CA VAL A 48 -8.79 3.41 5.04
C VAL A 48 -9.20 4.86 4.90
N GLN A 49 -10.01 5.17 3.91
CA GLN A 49 -10.62 6.49 3.72
C GLN A 49 -12.10 6.45 4.15
N ILE A 50 -12.49 7.39 5.03
CA ILE A 50 -13.81 7.44 5.63
C ILE A 50 -14.50 8.75 5.23
N GLY A 51 -15.77 8.69 4.87
CA GLY A 51 -16.58 9.87 4.58
C GLY A 51 -18.07 9.57 4.55
N SER A 52 -18.88 10.55 4.13
CA SER A 52 -20.35 10.46 4.16
C SER A 52 -20.93 9.30 3.34
N ASP A 53 -20.23 8.89 2.28
CA ASP A 53 -20.71 7.80 1.41
C ASP A 53 -20.37 6.42 1.96
N GLY A 54 -19.46 6.34 2.95
CA GLY A 54 -18.97 5.11 3.57
C GLY A 54 -17.44 5.02 3.57
N VAL A 55 -16.93 3.80 3.59
CA VAL A 55 -15.49 3.50 3.66
C VAL A 55 -14.98 3.01 2.32
N VAL A 56 -13.83 3.54 1.91
CA VAL A 56 -13.01 3.02 0.81
C VAL A 56 -11.73 2.44 1.41
N LEU A 57 -11.45 1.19 1.09
CA LEU A 57 -10.19 0.52 1.44
C LEU A 57 -9.30 0.43 0.20
N VAL A 58 -7.99 0.52 0.42
CA VAL A 58 -7.01 0.02 -0.54
C VAL A 58 -6.30 -1.14 0.12
N ASN A 59 -6.39 -2.30 -0.50
CA ASN A 59 -6.02 -3.61 0.03
C ASN A 59 -6.90 -4.09 1.19
N SER A 60 -6.77 -5.36 1.55
CA SER A 60 -7.55 -6.01 2.60
C SER A 60 -6.68 -6.77 3.61
N GLY A 61 -5.36 -6.82 3.37
CA GLY A 61 -4.40 -7.55 4.19
C GLY A 61 -4.41 -9.06 3.95
N ALA A 62 -3.58 -9.75 4.69
CA ALA A 62 -3.49 -11.20 4.67
C ALA A 62 -4.76 -11.86 5.26
N ALA A 63 -5.14 -13.04 4.74
CA ALA A 63 -6.32 -13.77 5.18
C ALA A 63 -6.36 -14.01 6.70
N ALA A 64 -5.20 -14.30 7.32
CA ALA A 64 -5.08 -14.55 8.75
C ALA A 64 -5.38 -13.31 9.62
N ALA A 65 -5.19 -12.08 9.09
CA ALA A 65 -5.40 -10.84 9.81
C ALA A 65 -6.82 -10.25 9.64
N THR A 66 -7.66 -10.85 8.79
CA THR A 66 -8.94 -10.27 8.36
C THR A 66 -9.88 -9.88 9.51
N ASP A 67 -9.98 -10.71 10.55
CA ASP A 67 -10.88 -10.45 11.68
C ASP A 67 -10.36 -9.27 12.52
N GLN A 68 -9.03 -9.13 12.68
CA GLN A 68 -8.40 -8.01 13.35
C GLN A 68 -8.55 -6.71 12.54
N VAL A 69 -8.37 -6.76 11.22
CA VAL A 69 -8.60 -5.63 10.29
C VAL A 69 -10.05 -5.16 10.38
N SER A 70 -11.02 -6.10 10.32
CA SER A 70 -12.44 -5.79 10.44
C SER A 70 -12.76 -5.12 11.79
N ALA A 71 -12.17 -5.62 12.88
CA ALA A 71 -12.35 -5.03 14.22
C ALA A 71 -11.72 -3.62 14.30
N ALA A 72 -10.54 -3.41 13.71
CA ALA A 72 -9.89 -2.10 13.66
C ALA A 72 -10.74 -1.09 12.88
N ILE A 73 -11.27 -1.45 11.71
CA ILE A 73 -12.15 -0.57 10.92
C ILE A 73 -13.42 -0.22 11.71
N LYS A 74 -14.05 -1.19 12.39
CA LYS A 74 -15.26 -0.94 13.22
C LYS A 74 -14.99 -0.01 14.40
N LYS A 75 -13.77 0.06 14.92
CA LYS A 75 -13.41 1.06 15.95
C LYS A 75 -13.28 2.48 15.37
N LEU A 76 -12.92 2.61 14.08
CA LEU A 76 -12.82 3.90 13.41
C LEU A 76 -14.19 4.46 12.98
N THR A 77 -15.10 3.58 12.54
CA THR A 77 -16.42 4.01 12.03
C THR A 77 -17.43 2.87 12.03
N SER A 78 -18.71 3.25 12.12
CA SER A 78 -19.86 2.36 11.89
C SER A 78 -20.36 2.37 10.44
N LEU A 79 -19.76 3.20 9.58
CA LEU A 79 -20.16 3.31 8.18
C LEU A 79 -19.78 2.04 7.39
N PRO A 80 -20.59 1.65 6.39
CA PRO A 80 -20.31 0.45 5.61
C PRO A 80 -19.12 0.64 4.67
N ILE A 81 -18.36 -0.44 4.45
CA ILE A 81 -17.34 -0.51 3.40
C ILE A 81 -18.06 -0.52 2.05
N ARG A 82 -17.65 0.36 1.15
CA ARG A 82 -18.21 0.53 -0.20
C ARG A 82 -17.34 -0.08 -1.27
N TYR A 83 -16.03 0.14 -1.13
CA TYR A 83 -15.02 -0.35 -2.05
C TYR A 83 -13.86 -0.98 -1.29
N VAL A 84 -13.35 -2.06 -1.86
CA VAL A 84 -11.99 -2.57 -1.65
C VAL A 84 -11.27 -2.40 -2.98
N ILE A 85 -10.21 -1.61 -3.02
CA ILE A 85 -9.39 -1.40 -4.22
C ILE A 85 -8.12 -2.23 -4.06
N ASP A 86 -7.90 -3.20 -4.93
CA ASP A 86 -6.69 -4.02 -4.88
C ASP A 86 -5.55 -3.33 -5.63
N ALA A 87 -4.44 -3.06 -4.94
CA ALA A 87 -3.25 -2.44 -5.52
C ALA A 87 -2.34 -3.46 -6.22
N ASN A 88 -2.39 -4.73 -5.83
CA ASN A 88 -1.76 -5.86 -6.51
C ASN A 88 -2.51 -7.17 -6.23
N ALA A 89 -1.97 -8.33 -6.64
CA ALA A 89 -2.62 -9.63 -6.51
C ALA A 89 -2.01 -10.51 -5.39
N ASP A 90 -1.10 -9.99 -4.58
CA ASP A 90 -0.38 -10.80 -3.60
C ASP A 90 -1.22 -11.07 -2.36
N ALA A 91 -1.01 -12.23 -1.72
CA ALA A 91 -1.88 -12.75 -0.67
C ALA A 91 -1.93 -11.88 0.58
N ASP A 92 -0.90 -11.11 0.84
CA ASP A 92 -0.82 -10.17 1.96
C ASP A 92 -1.52 -8.84 1.69
N PHE A 93 -2.03 -8.63 0.45
CA PHE A 93 -2.84 -7.48 0.06
C PHE A 93 -4.31 -7.84 -0.18
N VAL A 94 -4.59 -9.01 -0.80
CA VAL A 94 -5.94 -9.40 -1.21
C VAL A 94 -6.54 -10.56 -0.40
N GLY A 95 -5.77 -11.11 0.54
CA GLY A 95 -6.19 -12.28 1.31
C GLY A 95 -7.45 -12.09 2.14
N GLY A 96 -7.74 -10.86 2.55
CA GLY A 96 -8.94 -10.48 3.31
C GLY A 96 -10.18 -10.18 2.46
N ASN A 97 -10.05 -10.09 1.11
CA ASN A 97 -11.11 -9.61 0.22
C ASN A 97 -12.46 -10.25 0.47
N GLU A 98 -12.53 -11.59 0.47
CA GLU A 98 -13.78 -12.32 0.64
C GLU A 98 -14.56 -11.90 1.90
N LYS A 99 -13.90 -11.93 3.04
CA LYS A 99 -14.56 -11.64 4.33
C LYS A 99 -14.85 -10.14 4.47
N ILE A 100 -13.92 -9.27 4.09
CA ILE A 100 -14.06 -7.81 4.19
C ILE A 100 -15.18 -7.33 3.28
N ALA A 101 -15.22 -7.76 2.02
CA ALA A 101 -16.28 -7.36 1.09
C ALA A 101 -17.66 -7.77 1.59
N LYS A 102 -17.80 -8.98 2.14
CA LYS A 102 -19.08 -9.46 2.71
C LYS A 102 -19.61 -8.64 3.87
N THR A 103 -18.78 -7.85 4.54
CA THR A 103 -19.22 -6.94 5.62
C THR A 103 -19.68 -5.58 5.12
N GLY A 104 -19.48 -5.28 3.84
CA GLY A 104 -19.81 -4.02 3.22
C GLY A 104 -21.08 -4.04 2.37
N PHE A 105 -21.34 -2.92 1.69
CA PHE A 105 -22.45 -2.74 0.76
C PHE A 105 -21.99 -1.91 -0.43
N THR A 106 -22.21 -2.40 -1.65
CA THR A 106 -21.95 -1.61 -2.86
C THR A 106 -22.87 -0.39 -2.93
N ILE A 107 -22.40 0.71 -3.53
CA ILE A 107 -23.25 1.89 -3.84
C ILE A 107 -24.12 1.61 -5.07
N PHE A 108 -23.68 0.76 -5.99
CA PHE A 108 -24.43 0.44 -7.20
C PHE A 108 -25.56 -0.55 -6.89
N THR A 109 -26.61 -0.04 -6.24
CA THR A 109 -27.93 -0.60 -6.42
C THR A 109 -28.29 -0.33 -7.87
N ASN A 110 -28.58 -1.37 -8.67
CA ASN A 110 -28.99 -1.20 -10.05
C ASN A 110 -29.97 -0.03 -10.18
N ALA A 111 -29.53 1.08 -10.77
CA ALA A 111 -30.37 2.23 -11.09
C ALA A 111 -31.50 1.89 -12.09
N LEU A 112 -31.49 0.69 -12.61
CA LEU A 112 -32.57 0.07 -13.38
C LEU A 112 -33.51 -0.67 -12.41
N GLY A 113 -34.25 0.09 -11.63
CA GLY A 113 -35.31 -0.26 -10.72
C GLY A 113 -36.09 -1.58 -10.99
N ASN A 114 -35.43 -2.69 -10.95
CA ASN A 114 -36.03 -4.00 -10.95
C ASN A 114 -36.52 -4.29 -9.52
N ALA A 115 -37.78 -3.96 -9.23
CA ALA A 115 -38.46 -4.28 -7.97
C ALA A 115 -38.36 -5.78 -7.63
N GLY A 116 -38.00 -6.65 -8.59
CA GLY A 116 -37.73 -8.07 -8.36
C GLY A 116 -36.40 -8.40 -7.72
N VAL A 117 -35.44 -7.46 -7.70
CA VAL A 117 -34.12 -7.63 -7.07
C VAL A 117 -34.06 -6.99 -5.69
N ALA A 118 -35.07 -6.22 -5.30
CA ALA A 118 -35.16 -5.57 -3.99
C ALA A 118 -35.07 -6.58 -2.82
N GLY A 119 -35.53 -7.81 -3.02
CA GLY A 119 -35.42 -8.88 -2.02
C GLY A 119 -33.99 -9.40 -1.82
N THR A 120 -33.14 -9.30 -2.83
CA THR A 120 -31.71 -9.63 -2.74
C THR A 120 -30.87 -8.47 -2.22
N MET A 121 -31.34 -7.24 -2.37
CA MET A 121 -30.68 -6.04 -1.82
C MET A 121 -30.85 -5.91 -0.29
N THR A 122 -31.89 -6.48 0.28
CA THR A 122 -32.08 -6.52 1.73
C THR A 122 -31.17 -7.53 2.43
N ASN A 123 -30.54 -8.42 1.68
CA ASN A 123 -29.53 -9.38 2.16
C ASN A 123 -28.08 -8.95 1.85
N GLY A 124 -27.82 -7.65 1.79
CA GLY A 124 -26.49 -7.08 1.78
C GLY A 124 -25.68 -7.49 0.55
N GLY A 125 -25.76 -6.72 -0.53
CA GLY A 125 -24.75 -6.81 -1.56
C GLY A 125 -23.38 -6.50 -0.92
N ALA A 126 -22.38 -7.33 -1.18
CA ALA A 126 -21.00 -7.11 -0.71
C ALA A 126 -20.44 -5.76 -1.22
N ALA A 127 -19.42 -5.22 -0.56
CA ALA A 127 -18.65 -4.12 -1.12
C ALA A 127 -18.09 -4.50 -2.50
N SER A 128 -17.95 -3.52 -3.39
CA SER A 128 -17.29 -3.76 -4.69
C SER A 128 -15.80 -3.97 -4.48
N ILE A 129 -15.23 -5.02 -5.07
CA ILE A 129 -13.79 -5.20 -5.17
C ILE A 129 -13.36 -4.68 -6.55
N LEU A 130 -12.60 -3.58 -6.55
CA LEU A 130 -12.19 -2.87 -7.76
C LEU A 130 -10.71 -3.06 -8.02
N ALA A 131 -10.34 -3.51 -9.21
CA ALA A 131 -8.95 -3.75 -9.56
C ALA A 131 -8.68 -3.58 -11.06
N HIS A 132 -7.39 -3.50 -11.45
CA HIS A 132 -7.02 -3.67 -12.84
C HIS A 132 -7.26 -5.11 -13.30
N GLN A 133 -7.56 -5.30 -14.58
CA GLN A 133 -7.87 -6.61 -15.16
C GLN A 133 -6.75 -7.65 -14.95
N SER A 134 -5.48 -7.24 -14.89
CA SER A 134 -4.36 -8.15 -14.62
C SER A 134 -4.47 -8.83 -13.26
N ILE A 135 -4.94 -8.11 -12.23
CA ILE A 135 -5.19 -8.67 -10.89
C ILE A 135 -6.28 -9.75 -10.98
N LEU A 136 -7.41 -9.45 -11.62
CA LEU A 136 -8.47 -10.44 -11.82
C LEU A 136 -7.96 -11.67 -12.56
N ASN A 137 -7.21 -11.48 -13.64
CA ASN A 137 -6.65 -12.59 -14.43
C ASN A 137 -5.74 -13.47 -13.56
N ARG A 138 -4.89 -12.88 -12.71
CA ARG A 138 -3.98 -13.60 -11.84
C ARG A 138 -4.73 -14.33 -10.73
N MET A 139 -5.69 -13.70 -10.06
CA MET A 139 -6.47 -14.32 -8.99
C MET A 139 -7.39 -15.44 -9.48
N SER A 140 -7.92 -15.34 -10.70
CA SER A 140 -8.83 -16.32 -11.31
C SER A 140 -8.13 -17.42 -12.11
N ALA A 141 -6.80 -17.38 -12.25
CA ALA A 141 -6.06 -18.40 -12.97
C ALA A 141 -6.21 -19.77 -12.28
N ARG A 142 -6.34 -20.85 -13.08
CA ARG A 142 -6.53 -22.21 -12.56
C ARG A 142 -5.34 -22.72 -11.74
N ASP A 143 -4.17 -22.22 -12.01
CA ASP A 143 -2.89 -22.53 -11.36
C ASP A 143 -2.41 -21.42 -10.42
N ALA A 144 -3.29 -20.46 -10.09
CA ALA A 144 -2.98 -19.37 -9.17
C ALA A 144 -2.41 -19.90 -7.84
N LYS A 145 -1.34 -19.28 -7.38
CA LYS A 145 -0.68 -19.60 -6.12
C LYS A 145 -0.43 -18.33 -5.30
N PRO A 146 -1.13 -18.18 -4.15
CA PRO A 146 -2.17 -19.07 -3.64
C PRO A 146 -3.44 -19.08 -4.51
N SER A 147 -4.26 -20.12 -4.38
CA SER A 147 -5.60 -20.16 -4.97
C SER A 147 -6.54 -19.26 -4.17
N TYR A 148 -7.32 -18.44 -4.85
CA TYR A 148 -8.31 -17.56 -4.24
C TYR A 148 -9.73 -18.05 -4.50
N PRO A 149 -10.64 -18.03 -3.50
CA PRO A 149 -12.05 -18.31 -3.73
C PRO A 149 -12.68 -17.24 -4.64
N GLY A 150 -13.69 -17.61 -5.43
CA GLY A 150 -14.34 -16.69 -6.38
C GLY A 150 -14.90 -15.42 -5.73
N ASP A 151 -15.35 -15.50 -4.49
CA ASP A 151 -15.86 -14.37 -3.72
C ASP A 151 -14.76 -13.35 -3.30
N ALA A 152 -13.48 -13.71 -3.46
CA ALA A 152 -12.33 -12.83 -3.23
C ALA A 152 -11.90 -12.09 -4.51
N TRP A 153 -12.40 -12.48 -5.68
CA TRP A 153 -11.98 -11.89 -6.94
C TRP A 153 -12.56 -10.49 -7.14
N PRO A 154 -11.87 -9.61 -7.88
CA PRO A 154 -12.43 -8.32 -8.29
C PRO A 154 -13.81 -8.48 -8.93
N THR A 155 -14.81 -7.77 -8.39
CA THR A 155 -16.17 -7.71 -8.92
C THR A 155 -16.34 -6.61 -9.96
N GLU A 156 -15.42 -5.64 -9.97
CA GLU A 156 -15.31 -4.57 -10.95
C GLU A 156 -13.87 -4.50 -11.44
N ALA A 157 -13.62 -4.81 -12.71
CA ALA A 157 -12.30 -4.77 -13.31
C ALA A 157 -12.24 -3.72 -14.43
N PHE A 158 -11.07 -3.06 -14.59
CA PHE A 158 -10.82 -2.11 -15.66
C PHE A 158 -9.56 -2.46 -16.45
N LEU A 159 -9.52 -2.05 -17.72
CA LEU A 159 -8.46 -2.39 -18.68
C LEU A 159 -7.53 -1.22 -19.02
N GLN A 160 -7.94 0.00 -18.65
CA GLN A 160 -7.21 1.21 -18.99
C GLN A 160 -6.06 1.44 -18.04
N ASN A 161 -5.04 2.19 -18.44
CA ASN A 161 -3.93 2.56 -17.55
C ASN A 161 -4.37 3.43 -16.36
N ARG A 162 -5.60 3.95 -16.38
CA ARG A 162 -6.17 4.79 -15.33
C ARG A 162 -7.67 4.55 -15.20
N LYS A 163 -8.13 4.38 -13.98
CA LYS A 163 -9.53 4.43 -13.57
C LYS A 163 -9.71 5.54 -12.55
N ALA A 164 -10.75 6.32 -12.67
CA ALA A 164 -11.13 7.33 -11.68
C ALA A 164 -12.52 7.05 -11.12
N LEU A 165 -12.69 7.30 -9.83
CA LEU A 165 -13.99 7.31 -9.18
C LEU A 165 -14.07 8.50 -8.22
N ARG A 166 -15.30 8.87 -7.83
CA ARG A 166 -15.52 9.93 -6.85
C ARG A 166 -16.38 9.37 -5.71
N MET A 167 -15.85 9.49 -4.49
CA MET A 167 -16.51 9.11 -3.25
C MET A 167 -16.08 10.02 -2.11
N ASN A 168 -16.96 10.27 -1.16
CA ASN A 168 -16.65 11.05 0.05
C ASN A 168 -16.09 12.45 -0.29
N ASP A 169 -16.58 13.10 -1.36
CA ASP A 169 -16.00 14.32 -1.94
C ASP A 169 -14.53 14.19 -2.35
N GLU A 170 -14.04 12.99 -2.49
CA GLU A 170 -12.68 12.63 -2.87
C GLU A 170 -12.63 12.20 -4.34
N GLY A 171 -11.64 12.67 -5.07
CA GLY A 171 -11.26 12.13 -6.38
C GLY A 171 -10.23 11.02 -6.18
N ILE A 172 -10.60 9.78 -6.49
CA ILE A 172 -9.72 8.62 -6.34
C ILE A 172 -9.28 8.16 -7.73
N GLU A 173 -7.97 8.10 -7.95
CA GLU A 173 -7.39 7.65 -9.20
C GLU A 173 -6.58 6.38 -9.00
N ILE A 174 -6.91 5.34 -9.75
CA ILE A 174 -6.17 4.08 -9.78
C ILE A 174 -5.32 4.09 -11.04
N LEU A 175 -4.01 4.00 -10.88
CA LEU A 175 -3.02 4.18 -11.92
C LEU A 175 -2.23 2.88 -12.09
N TYR A 176 -2.51 2.14 -13.13
CA TYR A 176 -1.84 0.88 -13.44
C TYR A 176 -0.35 1.08 -13.71
N GLN A 177 0.48 0.22 -13.12
CA GLN A 177 1.93 0.19 -13.27
C GLN A 177 2.34 -1.14 -13.90
N PRO A 178 2.49 -1.20 -15.22
CA PRO A 178 2.89 -2.44 -15.89
C PRO A 178 4.35 -2.77 -15.58
N ALA A 179 4.64 -4.04 -15.34
CA ALA A 179 5.98 -4.58 -15.20
C ALA A 179 6.84 -3.96 -14.06
N ALA A 180 6.22 -3.43 -12.98
CA ALA A 180 6.92 -2.92 -11.80
C ALA A 180 7.37 -4.08 -10.88
N HIS A 181 6.87 -4.18 -9.65
CA HIS A 181 7.04 -5.39 -8.86
C HIS A 181 6.55 -6.63 -9.65
N SER A 182 5.42 -6.48 -10.34
CA SER A 182 4.78 -7.48 -11.19
C SER A 182 4.04 -6.84 -12.38
N ASP A 183 3.27 -7.61 -13.14
CA ASP A 183 2.34 -7.11 -14.16
C ASP A 183 0.97 -6.68 -13.59
N ALA A 184 0.80 -6.66 -12.28
CA ALA A 184 -0.49 -6.45 -11.63
C ALA A 184 -0.45 -5.35 -10.56
N ASP A 185 0.44 -4.37 -10.69
CA ASP A 185 0.56 -3.29 -9.72
C ASP A 185 -0.26 -2.06 -10.11
N SER A 186 -0.74 -1.34 -9.11
CA SER A 186 -1.44 -0.07 -9.29
C SER A 186 -1.16 0.88 -8.14
N PHE A 187 -0.99 2.16 -8.43
CA PHE A 187 -1.06 3.21 -7.41
C PHE A 187 -2.50 3.65 -7.22
N VAL A 188 -2.85 4.03 -5.99
CA VAL A 188 -4.16 4.63 -5.70
C VAL A 188 -3.94 6.00 -5.09
N LEU A 189 -4.27 7.05 -5.85
CA LEU A 189 -4.12 8.45 -5.46
C LEU A 189 -5.45 9.02 -4.99
N PHE A 190 -5.46 9.56 -3.77
CA PHE A 190 -6.56 10.31 -3.18
C PHE A 190 -6.21 11.81 -3.27
N ARG A 191 -6.84 12.49 -4.23
CA ARG A 191 -6.44 13.84 -4.64
C ARG A 191 -6.66 14.92 -3.59
N ARG A 192 -7.79 14.87 -2.85
CA ARG A 192 -8.13 15.85 -1.82
C ARG A 192 -7.36 15.58 -0.54
N SER A 193 -7.24 14.32 -0.16
CA SER A 193 -6.49 13.90 1.02
C SER A 193 -4.98 14.03 0.81
N ASP A 194 -4.53 14.14 -0.45
CA ASP A 194 -3.13 14.19 -0.84
C ASP A 194 -2.34 12.99 -0.27
N VAL A 195 -2.86 11.79 -0.58
CA VAL A 195 -2.29 10.50 -0.17
C VAL A 195 -2.21 9.59 -1.38
N VAL A 196 -1.08 8.92 -1.56
CA VAL A 196 -0.91 7.86 -2.56
C VAL A 196 -0.56 6.55 -1.90
N VAL A 197 -1.24 5.47 -2.28
CA VAL A 197 -0.90 4.10 -1.90
C VAL A 197 -0.05 3.50 -3.01
N ALA A 198 1.17 3.09 -2.68
CA ALA A 198 2.17 2.65 -3.64
C ALA A 198 2.20 1.12 -3.85
N GLY A 199 1.57 0.34 -2.94
CA GLY A 199 1.67 -1.12 -2.99
C GLY A 199 3.12 -1.60 -2.92
N ASP A 200 3.41 -2.77 -3.47
CA ASP A 200 4.73 -3.40 -3.41
C ASP A 200 5.80 -2.76 -4.33
N VAL A 201 5.45 -1.73 -5.08
CA VAL A 201 6.43 -0.88 -5.76
C VAL A 201 7.34 -0.16 -4.76
N MET A 202 6.90 0.01 -3.50
CA MET A 202 7.71 0.59 -2.44
C MET A 202 7.56 -0.21 -1.16
N ASP A 203 8.67 -0.79 -0.68
CA ASP A 203 8.76 -1.51 0.59
C ASP A 203 9.83 -0.87 1.48
N MET A 204 9.41 -0.32 2.63
CA MET A 204 10.32 0.37 3.55
C MET A 204 11.05 -0.57 4.49
N THR A 205 10.80 -1.88 4.40
CA THR A 205 11.35 -2.89 5.31
C THR A 205 12.46 -3.73 4.68
N ARG A 206 12.55 -3.77 3.34
CA ARG A 206 13.47 -4.62 2.57
C ARG A 206 13.76 -4.06 1.18
N PHE A 207 14.75 -4.64 0.50
CA PHE A 207 14.94 -4.41 -0.93
C PHE A 207 13.70 -4.83 -1.72
N PRO A 208 13.41 -4.15 -2.88
CA PRO A 208 12.26 -4.52 -3.70
C PRO A 208 12.32 -5.99 -4.11
N ILE A 209 11.16 -6.61 -4.10
CA ILE A 209 10.95 -7.90 -4.74
C ILE A 209 10.52 -7.61 -6.18
N ILE A 210 11.24 -8.17 -7.16
CA ILE A 210 10.88 -8.07 -8.57
C ILE A 210 10.40 -9.46 -9.00
N ASP A 211 9.11 -9.61 -9.18
CA ASP A 211 8.49 -10.88 -9.58
C ASP A 211 8.61 -11.08 -11.11
N LEU A 212 9.79 -11.53 -11.52
CA LEU A 212 10.07 -11.80 -12.94
C LEU A 212 9.16 -12.87 -13.55
N ALA A 213 8.67 -13.80 -12.73
CA ALA A 213 7.80 -14.88 -13.21
C ALA A 213 6.42 -14.35 -13.59
N ASN A 214 6.01 -13.28 -12.94
CA ASN A 214 4.74 -12.61 -13.16
C ASN A 214 4.93 -11.22 -13.81
N GLY A 215 5.92 -11.07 -14.68
CA GLY A 215 6.07 -9.92 -15.56
C GLY A 215 6.70 -8.67 -14.95
N GLY A 216 7.18 -8.74 -13.71
CA GLY A 216 7.96 -7.67 -13.08
C GLY A 216 9.32 -7.47 -13.77
N SER A 217 9.90 -6.29 -13.66
CA SER A 217 11.23 -5.98 -14.19
C SER A 217 11.88 -4.83 -13.44
N ILE A 218 13.21 -4.85 -13.39
CA ILE A 218 13.95 -3.74 -12.75
C ILE A 218 13.71 -2.40 -13.43
N GLN A 219 13.51 -2.38 -14.75
CA GLN A 219 13.23 -1.13 -15.46
C GLN A 219 11.80 -0.65 -15.16
N GLY A 220 10.82 -1.55 -15.16
CA GLY A 220 9.44 -1.19 -14.83
C GLY A 220 9.30 -0.72 -13.38
N GLU A 221 10.05 -1.30 -12.45
CA GLU A 221 10.13 -0.84 -11.06
C GLU A 221 10.66 0.60 -10.97
N ILE A 222 11.75 0.92 -11.68
CA ILE A 222 12.31 2.27 -11.74
C ILE A 222 11.33 3.25 -12.39
N ASP A 223 10.66 2.85 -13.46
CA ASP A 223 9.67 3.68 -14.16
C ASP A 223 8.47 3.98 -13.25
N ALA A 224 8.00 2.98 -12.49
CA ALA A 224 6.94 3.15 -11.50
C ALA A 224 7.37 4.09 -10.35
N LEU A 225 8.58 3.92 -9.81
CA LEU A 225 9.11 4.81 -8.78
C LEU A 225 9.26 6.25 -9.28
N ASN A 226 9.72 6.48 -10.51
CA ASN A 226 9.74 7.80 -11.12
C ASN A 226 8.33 8.39 -11.24
N LYS A 227 7.35 7.57 -11.65
CA LYS A 227 5.95 7.97 -11.69
C LYS A 227 5.40 8.32 -10.31
N LEU A 228 5.79 7.58 -9.28
CA LEU A 228 5.40 7.86 -7.89
C LEU A 228 5.97 9.22 -7.42
N ILE A 229 7.22 9.54 -7.76
CA ILE A 229 7.83 10.85 -7.50
C ILE A 229 7.03 11.97 -8.20
N ASP A 230 6.65 11.78 -9.47
CA ASP A 230 5.86 12.77 -10.22
C ASP A 230 4.45 13.01 -9.62
N LEU A 231 3.89 12.01 -8.92
CA LEU A 231 2.59 12.12 -8.26
C LEU A 231 2.66 12.80 -6.89
N THR A 232 3.84 12.89 -6.30
CA THR A 232 4.03 13.39 -4.94
C THR A 232 4.51 14.84 -4.92
N ILE A 233 4.13 15.56 -3.88
CA ILE A 233 4.58 16.93 -3.61
C ILE A 233 5.41 16.91 -2.33
N ALA A 234 6.60 17.48 -2.37
CA ALA A 234 7.46 17.60 -1.20
C ALA A 234 6.81 18.50 -0.12
N PRO A 235 6.94 18.14 1.17
CA PRO A 235 6.48 19.00 2.25
C PRO A 235 7.28 20.30 2.29
N THR A 236 6.58 21.40 2.58
CA THR A 236 7.18 22.74 2.78
C THR A 236 6.87 23.27 4.19
N PRO A 237 7.40 22.65 5.25
CA PRO A 237 6.96 22.86 6.63
C PRO A 237 7.15 24.29 7.16
N TYR A 238 8.06 25.07 6.56
CA TYR A 238 8.29 26.48 6.96
C TYR A 238 7.27 27.48 6.36
N ILE A 239 6.53 27.04 5.34
CA ILE A 239 5.58 27.92 4.62
C ILE A 239 4.15 27.52 4.93
N TYR A 240 3.88 26.22 4.92
CA TYR A 240 2.55 25.65 5.16
C TYR A 240 2.63 24.47 6.11
N LYS A 241 1.70 24.41 7.06
CA LYS A 241 1.50 23.21 7.89
C LYS A 241 0.71 22.19 7.07
N ASP A 242 1.03 20.92 7.25
CA ASP A 242 0.32 19.77 6.67
C ASP A 242 0.24 19.75 5.13
N VAL A 243 1.24 20.32 4.45
CA VAL A 243 1.40 20.21 3.00
C VAL A 243 2.40 19.10 2.66
N GLY A 244 2.21 18.50 1.50
CA GLY A 244 3.01 17.39 1.02
C GLY A 244 2.20 16.11 0.92
N THR A 245 2.52 15.31 -0.07
CA THR A 245 1.84 14.04 -0.31
C THR A 245 2.37 12.97 0.62
N TYR A 246 1.49 12.32 1.38
CA TYR A 246 1.85 11.10 2.08
C TYR A 246 1.81 9.89 1.17
N VAL A 247 2.80 9.02 1.33
CA VAL A 247 2.94 7.78 0.59
C VAL A 247 2.75 6.62 1.56
N ILE A 248 1.76 5.76 1.28
CA ILE A 248 1.58 4.49 1.97
C ILE A 248 2.28 3.40 1.15
N PRO A 249 3.46 2.92 1.57
CA PRO A 249 4.15 1.83 0.90
C PRO A 249 3.41 0.50 1.11
N GLY A 250 3.78 -0.54 0.36
CA GLY A 250 3.25 -1.88 0.59
C GLY A 250 3.54 -2.39 1.99
N HIS A 251 4.74 -2.13 2.49
CA HIS A 251 5.17 -2.54 3.83
C HIS A 251 5.96 -1.44 4.53
N GLY A 252 5.83 -1.42 5.86
CA GLY A 252 6.57 -0.51 6.72
C GLY A 252 5.85 0.81 6.97
N ARG A 253 6.63 1.83 7.30
CA ARG A 253 6.10 3.10 7.80
C ARG A 253 5.56 4.01 6.70
N LEU A 254 4.64 4.92 7.09
CA LEU A 254 4.23 6.05 6.28
C LEU A 254 5.47 6.84 5.81
N SER A 255 5.45 7.29 4.56
CA SER A 255 6.55 7.95 3.87
C SER A 255 6.09 9.23 3.17
N GLU A 256 7.06 10.02 2.70
CA GLU A 256 6.88 11.25 1.93
C GLU A 256 7.73 11.20 0.65
N GLN A 257 7.63 12.22 -0.20
CA GLN A 257 8.34 12.24 -1.48
C GLN A 257 9.85 11.98 -1.35
N MET A 258 10.51 12.53 -0.31
CA MET A 258 11.96 12.36 -0.16
C MET A 258 12.35 10.90 0.04
N GLU A 259 11.55 10.13 0.79
CA GLU A 259 11.82 8.69 0.93
C GLU A 259 11.58 7.91 -0.35
N VAL A 260 10.65 8.35 -1.20
CA VAL A 260 10.47 7.76 -2.55
C VAL A 260 11.69 8.02 -3.41
N VAL A 261 12.23 9.25 -3.37
CA VAL A 261 13.46 9.61 -4.09
C VAL A 261 14.64 8.77 -3.60
N ASP A 262 14.86 8.69 -2.28
CA ASP A 262 15.93 7.88 -1.70
C ASP A 262 15.81 6.39 -2.08
N TYR A 263 14.59 5.86 -2.06
CA TYR A 263 14.32 4.46 -2.43
C TYR A 263 14.60 4.22 -3.92
N ARG A 264 14.10 5.09 -4.80
CA ARG A 264 14.37 5.04 -6.23
C ARG A 264 15.86 5.13 -6.53
N ASP A 265 16.57 6.05 -5.88
CA ASP A 265 18.01 6.23 -6.10
C ASP A 265 18.81 5.01 -5.64
N MET A 266 18.44 4.37 -4.54
CA MET A 266 18.99 3.09 -4.12
C MET A 266 18.80 2.02 -5.20
N VAL A 267 17.58 1.87 -5.74
CA VAL A 267 17.27 0.89 -6.79
C VAL A 267 18.10 1.14 -8.05
N VAL A 268 18.19 2.40 -8.49
CA VAL A 268 18.96 2.82 -9.67
C VAL A 268 20.46 2.54 -9.46
N LEU A 269 21.01 2.94 -8.32
CA LEU A 269 22.46 2.77 -8.05
C LEU A 269 22.84 1.30 -7.99
N VAL A 270 22.06 0.45 -7.33
CA VAL A 270 22.35 -0.99 -7.29
C VAL A 270 22.20 -1.61 -8.69
N ARG A 271 21.16 -1.22 -9.46
CA ARG A 271 20.99 -1.66 -10.85
C ARG A 271 22.22 -1.29 -11.71
N ASP A 272 22.71 -0.06 -11.60
CA ASP A 272 23.83 0.42 -12.41
C ASP A 272 25.13 -0.30 -12.09
N VAL A 273 25.42 -0.54 -10.80
CA VAL A 273 26.58 -1.33 -10.40
C VAL A 273 26.49 -2.76 -10.94
N VAL A 274 25.32 -3.41 -10.85
CA VAL A 274 25.10 -4.75 -11.42
C VAL A 274 25.29 -4.72 -12.94
N ALA A 275 24.74 -3.72 -13.64
CA ALA A 275 24.88 -3.56 -15.09
C ALA A 275 26.34 -3.40 -15.52
N ASP A 276 27.14 -2.66 -14.76
CA ASP A 276 28.55 -2.48 -15.07
C ASP A 276 29.39 -3.76 -14.82
N LEU A 277 29.04 -4.54 -13.81
CA LEU A 277 29.62 -5.85 -13.57
C LEU A 277 29.26 -6.86 -14.68
N ILE A 278 28.02 -6.82 -15.19
CA ILE A 278 27.60 -7.61 -16.36
C ILE A 278 28.43 -7.25 -17.60
N LYS A 279 28.66 -5.95 -17.87
CA LYS A 279 29.54 -5.51 -19.00
C LYS A 279 30.99 -5.97 -18.88
N GLN A 280 31.40 -6.29 -17.65
CA GLN A 280 32.73 -6.86 -17.37
C GLN A 280 32.72 -8.39 -17.40
N ASP A 281 31.68 -9.01 -17.98
CA ASP A 281 31.53 -10.47 -18.11
C ASP A 281 31.55 -11.22 -16.75
N LYS A 282 31.13 -10.55 -15.64
CA LYS A 282 31.04 -11.19 -14.34
C LYS A 282 29.82 -12.11 -14.29
N THR A 283 30.03 -13.30 -13.74
CA THR A 283 28.92 -14.24 -13.45
C THR A 283 28.05 -13.73 -12.30
N LEU A 284 26.82 -14.24 -12.18
CA LEU A 284 25.92 -13.89 -11.08
C LEU A 284 26.58 -14.10 -9.71
N ASP A 285 27.31 -15.20 -9.51
CA ASP A 285 28.00 -15.49 -8.25
C ASP A 285 29.10 -14.47 -7.95
N GLN A 286 29.87 -14.05 -8.98
CA GLN A 286 30.88 -13.00 -8.83
C GLN A 286 30.22 -11.64 -8.51
N ILE A 287 29.05 -11.34 -9.09
CA ILE A 287 28.30 -10.12 -8.81
C ILE A 287 27.78 -10.14 -7.38
N LYS A 288 27.18 -11.25 -6.91
CA LYS A 288 26.76 -11.41 -5.51
C LYS A 288 27.94 -11.24 -4.55
N ALA A 289 29.10 -11.83 -4.87
CA ALA A 289 30.32 -11.71 -4.07
C ALA A 289 30.88 -10.28 -4.02
N ALA A 290 30.67 -9.47 -5.07
CA ALA A 290 31.05 -8.05 -5.12
C ALA A 290 30.17 -7.15 -4.24
N ARG A 291 29.04 -7.66 -3.73
CA ARG A 291 28.11 -6.97 -2.82
C ARG A 291 27.69 -5.57 -3.31
N PRO A 292 27.09 -5.43 -4.51
CA PRO A 292 26.74 -4.13 -5.07
C PRO A 292 25.71 -3.33 -4.23
N ALA A 293 24.95 -3.99 -3.37
CA ALA A 293 23.96 -3.39 -2.49
C ALA A 293 24.47 -3.08 -1.07
N LEU A 294 25.78 -3.32 -0.78
CA LEU A 294 26.38 -3.18 0.56
C LEU A 294 26.02 -1.86 1.29
N PRO A 295 26.01 -0.68 0.66
CA PRO A 295 25.69 0.58 1.34
C PRO A 295 24.28 0.62 1.92
N TYR A 296 23.38 -0.23 1.41
CA TYR A 296 21.95 -0.22 1.76
C TYR A 296 21.51 -1.43 2.59
N GLU A 297 22.40 -2.43 2.78
CA GLU A 297 22.05 -3.68 3.48
C GLU A 297 21.61 -3.48 4.92
N THR A 298 22.17 -2.50 5.64
CA THR A 298 21.76 -2.20 7.02
C THR A 298 20.30 -1.78 7.11
N ARG A 299 19.78 -1.10 6.08
CA ARG A 299 18.39 -0.62 6.07
C ARG A 299 17.44 -1.62 5.42
N PHE A 300 17.82 -2.21 4.29
CA PHE A 300 16.92 -3.00 3.45
C PHE A 300 17.29 -4.49 3.35
N GLY A 301 18.48 -4.87 3.81
CA GLY A 301 19.03 -6.23 3.71
C GLY A 301 18.95 -7.05 4.99
N THR A 302 18.13 -6.64 5.96
CA THR A 302 18.08 -7.26 7.30
C THR A 302 17.52 -8.67 7.32
N GLN A 303 16.71 -9.03 6.32
CA GLN A 303 16.14 -10.37 6.19
C GLN A 303 17.10 -11.29 5.42
N PRO A 304 17.29 -12.55 5.87
CA PRO A 304 18.17 -13.50 5.19
C PRO A 304 17.80 -13.69 3.72
N GLY A 305 18.80 -13.55 2.83
CA GLY A 305 18.66 -13.84 1.40
C GLY A 305 18.04 -12.71 0.56
N VAL A 306 17.40 -11.70 1.14
CA VAL A 306 16.70 -10.66 0.39
C VAL A 306 17.63 -9.87 -0.53
N THR A 307 18.85 -9.53 -0.07
CA THR A 307 19.85 -8.84 -0.89
C THR A 307 20.24 -9.64 -2.11
N ASN A 308 20.53 -10.94 -1.91
CA ASN A 308 20.90 -11.82 -3.02
C ASN A 308 19.77 -12.03 -4.01
N SER A 309 18.53 -12.12 -3.54
CA SER A 309 17.34 -12.22 -4.39
C SER A 309 17.15 -10.96 -5.25
N PHE A 310 17.35 -9.78 -4.65
CA PHE A 310 17.27 -8.52 -5.38
C PHE A 310 18.37 -8.40 -6.46
N ILE A 311 19.62 -8.69 -6.12
CA ILE A 311 20.75 -8.71 -7.10
C ILE A 311 20.45 -9.71 -8.22
N GLU A 312 19.93 -10.89 -7.90
CA GLU A 312 19.59 -11.92 -8.89
C GLU A 312 18.45 -11.47 -9.81
N ALA A 313 17.41 -10.82 -9.26
CA ALA A 313 16.32 -10.26 -10.05
C ALA A 313 16.82 -9.19 -11.03
N ILE A 314 17.70 -8.28 -10.57
CA ILE A 314 18.34 -7.29 -11.44
C ILE A 314 19.14 -7.98 -12.55
N TYR A 315 20.01 -8.92 -12.20
CA TYR A 315 20.84 -9.64 -13.17
C TYR A 315 19.97 -10.33 -14.24
N LYS A 316 18.98 -11.10 -13.82
CA LYS A 316 18.07 -11.80 -14.73
C LYS A 316 17.27 -10.83 -15.61
N SER A 317 16.77 -9.74 -15.03
CA SER A 317 16.03 -8.72 -15.78
C SER A 317 16.90 -8.05 -16.86
N LEU A 318 18.18 -7.78 -16.58
CA LEU A 318 19.08 -7.14 -17.52
C LEU A 318 19.65 -8.10 -18.58
N THR A 319 19.73 -9.40 -18.30
CA THR A 319 20.28 -10.42 -19.21
C THR A 319 19.22 -11.21 -19.95
N ALA A 320 17.92 -11.01 -19.64
CA ALA A 320 16.82 -11.62 -20.39
C ALA A 320 16.91 -11.21 -21.87
N LYS A 321 16.92 -12.19 -22.76
CA LYS A 321 16.83 -11.91 -24.19
C LYS A 321 15.43 -11.33 -24.49
N LYS A 322 15.40 -10.14 -25.05
CA LYS A 322 14.17 -9.50 -25.56
C LYS A 322 13.60 -10.29 -26.72
#